data_a4be8e3cefb8b1b1e112e16b00049d5c
#
_entry.id   a4be8e3cefb8b1b1e112e16b00049d5c
#
_cell.length_a   1.000
_cell.length_b   1.000
_cell.length_c   1.000
_cell.angle_alpha   90.00
_cell.angle_beta   90.00
_cell.angle_gamma   90.00
#
_symmetry.space_group_name_H-M   'P 1'
#
loop_
_entity.id
_entity.type
_entity.pdbx_description
1 polymer ?
#
loop_
_entity_poly.entity_id
_entity_poly.type
_entity_poly.pdbx_seq_one_letter_code
_entity_poly.pdbx_strand_id
1 'polypeptide(L)'
;MAPIAWLFDCAGAIFVAAGLAHSVTALSVEGVRPLPALAPAAAMLIAGAVLRAIAICIAQTFGSWAAADEKARWRGRVLPALLRRGGSAPRMLGEEVADATDRIEDLDGYHARFQPLRVASVLAPLAIAAAVGLASPVSAAILLATLVPFAAGMALAGSMGGKAAQRQMAALGRQSGLFADRLRNLPMIRAFGAQDRVARQLEQATRDVAERTLSVLRVAFLSGAVLEFFAALSVALVAVYCGFHLLGLLPFPVPERLTLSEALFALALAPEFYLPMRRLAAAYHDKQLGEAARERLFALAGTTTTPAPIVLDRPPVIRA
;
A
#
# COMPACT_ATOMS: atom_id res chain seq x y z
N MET A 1 -2.85 17.69 -0.94
CA MET A 1 -3.56 17.76 0.37
C MET A 1 -3.52 16.45 1.14
N ALA A 2 -3.91 15.30 0.56
CA ALA A 2 -3.92 14.01 1.28
C ALA A 2 -2.57 13.61 1.95
N PRO A 3 -1.37 13.78 1.35
CA PRO A 3 -0.11 13.47 2.04
C PRO A 3 0.15 14.36 3.27
N ILE A 4 -0.29 15.60 3.21
CA ILE A 4 -0.13 16.56 4.33
C ILE A 4 -1.03 16.14 5.51
N ALA A 5 -2.23 15.64 5.24
CA ALA A 5 -3.13 15.16 6.29
C ALA A 5 -2.50 14.00 7.10
N TRP A 6 -1.73 13.11 6.46
CA TRP A 6 -0.99 12.06 7.17
C TRP A 6 0.11 12.59 8.10
N LEU A 7 0.68 13.78 7.82
CA LEU A 7 1.63 14.42 8.74
C LEU A 7 0.89 14.99 9.96
N PHE A 8 -0.35 15.46 9.81
CA PHE A 8 -1.19 15.86 10.94
C PHE A 8 -1.60 14.64 11.81
N ASP A 9 -1.79 13.44 11.23
CA ASP A 9 -1.95 12.19 12.02
C ASP A 9 -0.73 11.95 12.90
N CYS A 10 0.50 12.13 12.36
CA CYS A 10 1.73 12.04 13.16
C CYS A 10 1.80 13.10 14.28
N ALA A 11 1.42 14.35 13.99
CA ALA A 11 1.36 15.37 15.02
C ALA A 11 0.37 14.99 16.13
N GLY A 12 -0.80 14.45 15.77
CA GLY A 12 -1.76 13.92 16.73
C GLY A 12 -1.19 12.76 17.56
N ALA A 13 -0.40 11.85 16.96
CA ALA A 13 0.29 10.80 17.70
C ALA A 13 1.30 11.36 18.72
N ILE A 14 2.03 12.42 18.36
CA ILE A 14 2.97 13.12 19.25
C ILE A 14 2.21 13.72 20.46
N PHE A 15 1.06 14.36 20.22
CA PHE A 15 0.23 14.87 21.31
C PHE A 15 -0.29 13.77 22.23
N VAL A 16 -0.73 12.65 21.69
CA VAL A 16 -1.17 11.49 22.47
C VAL A 16 -0.02 10.94 23.32
N ALA A 17 1.15 10.75 22.73
CA ALA A 17 2.34 10.27 23.45
C ALA A 17 2.76 11.22 24.57
N ALA A 18 2.76 12.54 24.31
CA ALA A 18 3.06 13.54 25.31
C ALA A 18 2.01 13.56 26.45
N GLY A 19 0.73 13.44 26.11
CA GLY A 19 -0.35 13.34 27.10
C GLY A 19 -0.23 12.07 27.98
N LEU A 20 0.11 10.93 27.40
CA LEU A 20 0.37 9.68 28.12
C LEU A 20 1.57 9.84 29.08
N ALA A 21 2.69 10.34 28.57
CA ALA A 21 3.90 10.57 29.36
C ALA A 21 3.63 11.49 30.55
N HIS A 22 2.92 12.60 30.30
CA HIS A 22 2.55 13.54 31.35
C HIS A 22 1.57 12.97 32.37
N SER A 23 0.59 12.17 31.97
CA SER A 23 -0.38 11.55 32.89
C SER A 23 0.29 10.59 33.83
N VAL A 24 1.19 9.72 33.32
CA VAL A 24 1.87 8.70 34.14
C VAL A 24 2.84 9.39 35.14
N THR A 25 3.59 10.41 34.69
CA THR A 25 4.50 11.12 35.59
C THR A 25 3.75 11.90 36.67
N ALA A 26 2.60 12.52 36.35
CA ALA A 26 1.78 13.18 37.34
C ALA A 26 1.25 12.22 38.43
N LEU A 27 0.97 10.97 38.07
CA LEU A 27 0.49 9.94 39.01
C LEU A 27 1.63 9.31 39.84
N SER A 28 2.86 9.21 39.25
CA SER A 28 3.96 8.48 39.91
C SER A 28 4.77 9.32 40.89
N VAL A 29 4.87 10.65 40.68
CA VAL A 29 5.80 11.52 41.43
C VAL A 29 5.17 12.09 42.72
N GLU A 30 3.84 12.24 42.82
CA GLU A 30 3.23 13.04 43.90
C GLU A 30 2.10 12.37 44.65
N GLY A 31 1.88 11.07 44.51
CA GLY A 31 0.72 10.43 45.12
C GLY A 31 -0.61 10.87 44.46
N VAL A 32 -1.76 10.49 45.05
CA VAL A 32 -3.10 10.81 44.50
C VAL A 32 -3.30 12.36 44.45
N ARG A 33 -2.99 12.95 43.31
CA ARG A 33 -3.37 14.36 43.06
C ARG A 33 -4.86 14.49 42.80
N PRO A 34 -5.47 15.63 43.14
CA PRO A 34 -6.86 15.89 42.79
C PRO A 34 -7.05 15.85 41.27
N LEU A 35 -8.18 15.32 40.80
CA LEU A 35 -8.59 15.23 39.39
C LEU A 35 -8.21 16.45 38.50
N PRO A 36 -8.23 17.71 38.99
CA PRO A 36 -7.81 18.87 38.21
C PRO A 36 -6.36 18.86 37.72
N ALA A 37 -5.45 18.15 38.41
CA ALA A 37 -4.04 18.09 38.00
C ALA A 37 -3.82 17.21 36.76
N LEU A 38 -4.75 16.33 36.41
CA LEU A 38 -4.71 15.50 35.20
C LEU A 38 -5.39 16.19 34.01
N ALA A 39 -6.05 17.34 34.22
CA ALA A 39 -6.76 18.05 33.14
C ALA A 39 -5.89 18.39 31.93
N PRO A 40 -4.62 18.87 32.07
CA PRO A 40 -3.77 19.16 30.91
C PRO A 40 -3.39 17.88 30.13
N ALA A 41 -3.09 16.79 30.83
CA ALA A 41 -2.81 15.51 30.19
C ALA A 41 -4.03 14.98 29.41
N ALA A 42 -5.21 15.03 30.02
CA ALA A 42 -6.46 14.63 29.38
C ALA A 42 -6.76 15.53 28.17
N ALA A 43 -6.54 16.82 28.26
CA ALA A 43 -6.70 17.75 27.15
C ALA A 43 -5.76 17.41 25.98
N MET A 44 -4.49 17.09 26.26
CA MET A 44 -3.53 16.66 25.22
C MET A 44 -3.94 15.34 24.55
N LEU A 45 -4.41 14.36 25.32
CA LEU A 45 -4.91 13.09 24.80
C LEU A 45 -6.13 13.29 23.89
N ILE A 46 -7.10 14.08 24.34
CA ILE A 46 -8.32 14.37 23.57
C ILE A 46 -7.97 15.18 22.31
N ALA A 47 -7.16 16.22 22.43
CA ALA A 47 -6.73 17.02 21.29
C ALA A 47 -5.96 16.19 20.26
N GLY A 48 -5.04 15.33 20.72
CA GLY A 48 -4.31 14.42 19.85
C GLY A 48 -5.21 13.41 19.16
N ALA A 49 -6.15 12.81 19.88
CA ALA A 49 -7.11 11.86 19.31
C ALA A 49 -8.05 12.52 18.28
N VAL A 50 -8.56 13.71 18.58
CA VAL A 50 -9.41 14.49 17.66
C VAL A 50 -8.61 14.90 16.42
N LEU A 51 -7.37 15.38 16.59
CA LEU A 51 -6.50 15.73 15.48
C LEU A 51 -6.25 14.53 14.56
N ARG A 52 -5.97 13.34 15.11
CA ARG A 52 -5.82 12.10 14.34
C ARG A 52 -7.09 11.73 13.58
N ALA A 53 -8.24 11.78 14.24
CA ALA A 53 -9.52 11.47 13.61
C ALA A 53 -9.80 12.41 12.42
N ILE A 54 -9.63 13.72 12.62
CA ILE A 54 -9.80 14.72 11.57
C ILE A 54 -8.80 14.50 10.43
N ALA A 55 -7.53 14.27 10.75
CA ALA A 55 -6.47 14.05 9.77
C ALA A 55 -6.76 12.82 8.89
N ILE A 56 -7.20 11.70 9.48
CA ILE A 56 -7.58 10.49 8.76
C ILE A 56 -8.79 10.76 7.86
N CYS A 57 -9.84 11.42 8.35
CA CYS A 57 -11.00 11.79 7.56
C CYS A 57 -10.62 12.66 6.35
N ILE A 58 -9.78 13.67 6.57
CA ILE A 58 -9.28 14.56 5.52
C ILE A 58 -8.46 13.77 4.51
N ALA A 59 -7.53 12.90 4.96
CA ALA A 59 -6.71 12.08 4.08
C ALA A 59 -7.54 11.18 3.17
N GLN A 60 -8.57 10.52 3.73
CA GLN A 60 -9.48 9.65 2.98
C GLN A 60 -10.35 10.43 1.99
N THR A 61 -10.93 11.56 2.42
CA THR A 61 -11.79 12.40 1.57
C THR A 61 -11.02 12.99 0.40
N PHE A 62 -9.85 13.59 0.64
CA PHE A 62 -9.02 14.11 -0.46
C PHE A 62 -8.44 13.00 -1.34
N GLY A 63 -8.15 11.82 -0.77
CA GLY A 63 -7.72 10.66 -1.53
C GLY A 63 -8.81 10.19 -2.49
N SER A 64 -10.06 10.05 -2.01
CA SER A 64 -11.19 9.63 -2.84
C SER A 64 -11.56 10.66 -3.91
N TRP A 65 -11.44 11.95 -3.61
CA TRP A 65 -11.66 13.01 -4.62
C TRP A 65 -10.59 12.97 -5.71
N ALA A 66 -9.31 12.78 -5.35
CA ALA A 66 -8.25 12.65 -6.32
C ALA A 66 -8.44 11.42 -7.23
N ALA A 67 -8.90 10.31 -6.67
CA ALA A 67 -9.23 9.11 -7.42
C ALA A 67 -10.43 9.34 -8.36
N ALA A 68 -11.49 9.99 -7.88
CA ALA A 68 -12.68 10.31 -8.68
C ALA A 68 -12.34 11.22 -9.88
N ASP A 69 -11.51 12.24 -9.66
CA ASP A 69 -11.06 13.16 -10.71
C ASP A 69 -10.22 12.42 -11.78
N GLU A 70 -9.29 11.57 -11.37
CA GLU A 70 -8.48 10.77 -12.29
C GLU A 70 -9.34 9.76 -13.07
N LYS A 71 -10.28 9.08 -12.41
CA LYS A 71 -11.26 8.20 -13.09
C LYS A 71 -12.10 8.95 -14.11
N ALA A 72 -12.56 10.16 -13.79
CA ALA A 72 -13.31 11.00 -14.72
C ALA A 72 -12.47 11.38 -15.95
N ARG A 73 -11.19 11.73 -15.75
CA ARG A 73 -10.26 12.02 -16.86
C ARG A 73 -10.07 10.81 -17.77
N TRP A 74 -9.89 9.62 -17.20
CA TRP A 74 -9.72 8.39 -17.99
C TRP A 74 -10.99 8.01 -18.73
N ARG A 75 -12.18 8.14 -18.11
CA ARG A 75 -13.47 7.95 -18.81
C ARG A 75 -13.59 8.89 -20.00
N GLY A 76 -13.26 10.17 -19.82
CA GLY A 76 -13.31 11.18 -20.90
C GLY A 76 -12.32 10.91 -22.05
N ARG A 77 -11.24 10.15 -21.83
CA ARG A 77 -10.28 9.79 -22.88
C ARG A 77 -10.58 8.46 -23.55
N VAL A 78 -10.89 7.43 -22.76
CA VAL A 78 -10.99 6.06 -23.26
C VAL A 78 -12.34 5.79 -23.93
N LEU A 79 -13.47 6.25 -23.36
CA LEU A 79 -14.78 5.99 -23.93
C LEU A 79 -14.96 6.59 -25.35
N PRO A 80 -14.59 7.87 -25.61
CA PRO A 80 -14.64 8.39 -26.97
C PRO A 80 -13.68 7.68 -27.93
N ALA A 81 -12.51 7.22 -27.43
CA ALA A 81 -11.55 6.48 -28.25
C ALA A 81 -12.11 5.12 -28.69
N LEU A 82 -12.80 4.39 -27.79
CA LEU A 82 -13.45 3.12 -28.10
C LEU A 82 -14.60 3.31 -29.10
N LEU A 83 -15.44 4.34 -28.91
CA LEU A 83 -16.55 4.62 -29.81
C LEU A 83 -16.11 5.00 -31.25
N ARG A 84 -14.95 5.68 -31.39
CA ARG A 84 -14.38 6.03 -32.70
C ARG A 84 -13.79 4.85 -33.46
N ARG A 85 -13.42 3.75 -32.79
CA ARG A 85 -12.83 2.58 -33.44
C ARG A 85 -13.80 1.86 -34.37
N GLY A 86 -15.12 2.01 -34.20
CA GLY A 86 -16.13 1.32 -35.00
C GLY A 86 -15.87 -0.20 -35.05
N GLY A 87 -16.75 -1.00 -35.54
CA GLY A 87 -16.72 -2.47 -35.50
C GLY A 87 -15.53 -3.22 -36.18
N SER A 88 -14.35 -2.60 -36.27
CA SER A 88 -13.12 -3.23 -36.83
C SER A 88 -12.30 -4.00 -35.78
N ALA A 89 -12.72 -4.02 -34.52
CA ALA A 89 -12.03 -4.76 -33.47
C ALA A 89 -12.48 -6.23 -33.46
N PRO A 90 -11.55 -7.18 -33.16
CA PRO A 90 -11.87 -8.62 -33.09
C PRO A 90 -12.75 -8.99 -31.87
N ARG A 91 -12.98 -8.06 -30.95
CA ARG A 91 -13.84 -8.21 -29.77
C ARG A 91 -15.12 -7.39 -29.91
N MET A 92 -16.19 -7.85 -29.24
CA MET A 92 -17.43 -7.06 -29.16
C MET A 92 -17.17 -5.74 -28.42
N LEU A 93 -17.69 -4.62 -28.94
CA LEU A 93 -17.51 -3.29 -28.31
C LEU A 93 -17.96 -3.28 -26.85
N GLY A 94 -19.00 -4.06 -26.49
CA GLY A 94 -19.45 -4.20 -25.11
C GLY A 94 -18.40 -4.80 -24.17
N GLU A 95 -17.63 -5.80 -24.63
CA GLU A 95 -16.54 -6.39 -23.84
C GLU A 95 -15.38 -5.40 -23.63
N GLU A 96 -15.04 -4.61 -24.66
CA GLU A 96 -13.99 -3.59 -24.53
C GLU A 96 -14.41 -2.45 -23.61
N VAL A 97 -15.67 -2.05 -23.62
CA VAL A 97 -16.21 -1.03 -22.72
C VAL A 97 -16.24 -1.56 -21.28
N ALA A 98 -16.64 -2.81 -21.06
CA ALA A 98 -16.62 -3.43 -19.75
C ALA A 98 -15.18 -3.53 -19.20
N ASP A 99 -14.22 -4.05 -19.99
CA ASP A 99 -12.79 -4.12 -19.60
C ASP A 99 -12.25 -2.72 -19.26
N ALA A 100 -12.56 -1.71 -20.08
CA ALA A 100 -12.14 -0.34 -19.82
C ALA A 100 -12.73 0.23 -18.52
N THR A 101 -14.00 -0.06 -18.24
CA THR A 101 -14.68 0.41 -17.02
C THR A 101 -14.07 -0.23 -15.78
N ASP A 102 -13.84 -1.54 -15.79
CA ASP A 102 -13.21 -2.26 -14.67
C ASP A 102 -11.78 -1.74 -14.42
N ARG A 103 -11.01 -1.49 -15.50
CA ARG A 103 -9.67 -0.92 -15.37
C ARG A 103 -9.66 0.51 -14.83
N ILE A 104 -10.67 1.31 -15.14
CA ILE A 104 -10.80 2.65 -14.55
C ILE A 104 -11.10 2.56 -13.05
N GLU A 105 -11.92 1.59 -12.62
CA GLU A 105 -12.17 1.37 -11.19
C GLU A 105 -10.93 0.85 -10.44
N ASP A 106 -10.08 0.04 -11.07
CA ASP A 106 -8.80 -0.43 -10.50
C ASP A 106 -7.83 0.72 -10.15
N LEU A 107 -8.02 1.93 -10.71
CA LEU A 107 -7.24 3.12 -10.37
C LEU A 107 -7.58 3.71 -8.99
N ASP A 108 -8.75 3.36 -8.42
CA ASP A 108 -9.25 3.97 -7.19
C ASP A 108 -8.26 3.84 -6.04
N GLY A 109 -7.89 2.62 -5.69
CA GLY A 109 -6.96 2.36 -4.58
C GLY A 109 -5.58 2.98 -4.79
N TYR A 110 -5.10 3.05 -6.03
CA TYR A 110 -3.82 3.66 -6.36
C TYR A 110 -3.78 5.15 -6.00
N HIS A 111 -4.81 5.91 -6.39
CA HIS A 111 -4.86 7.35 -6.16
C HIS A 111 -5.38 7.71 -4.77
N ALA A 112 -6.38 6.97 -4.26
CA ALA A 112 -6.99 7.24 -2.97
C ALA A 112 -6.08 6.87 -1.80
N ARG A 113 -5.35 5.74 -1.87
CA ARG A 113 -4.61 5.17 -0.75
C ARG A 113 -3.11 5.11 -0.98
N PHE A 114 -2.65 4.48 -2.08
CA PHE A 114 -1.23 4.22 -2.26
C PHE A 114 -0.40 5.50 -2.44
N GLN A 115 -0.80 6.42 -3.32
CA GLN A 115 -0.04 7.63 -3.58
C GLN A 115 0.17 8.52 -2.34
N PRO A 116 -0.86 8.85 -1.53
CA PRO A 116 -0.68 9.61 -0.30
C PRO A 116 0.21 8.91 0.71
N LEU A 117 0.04 7.58 0.88
CA LEU A 117 0.81 6.79 1.83
C LEU A 117 2.28 6.65 1.43
N ARG A 118 2.60 6.67 0.13
CA ARG A 118 3.99 6.63 -0.35
C ARG A 118 4.80 7.82 0.15
N VAL A 119 4.22 9.00 0.16
CA VAL A 119 4.88 10.20 0.69
C VAL A 119 4.92 10.17 2.22
N ALA A 120 3.80 9.81 2.85
CA ALA A 120 3.70 9.72 4.30
C ALA A 120 4.67 8.69 4.90
N SER A 121 4.90 7.55 4.23
CA SER A 121 5.81 6.50 4.71
C SER A 121 7.29 6.92 4.78
N VAL A 122 7.65 8.01 4.12
CA VAL A 122 9.01 8.59 4.22
C VAL A 122 9.04 9.73 5.24
N LEU A 123 8.08 10.66 5.16
CA LEU A 123 8.12 11.87 5.98
C LEU A 123 7.69 11.62 7.44
N ALA A 124 6.71 10.75 7.66
CA ALA A 124 6.18 10.51 8.99
C ALA A 124 7.20 9.85 9.95
N PRO A 125 7.95 8.80 9.55
CA PRO A 125 9.00 8.25 10.43
C PRO A 125 10.07 9.28 10.78
N LEU A 126 10.45 10.14 9.84
CA LEU A 126 11.44 11.19 10.10
C LEU A 126 10.90 12.24 11.09
N ALA A 127 9.61 12.62 10.97
CA ALA A 127 8.97 13.53 11.91
C ALA A 127 8.88 12.91 13.32
N ILE A 128 8.53 11.61 13.41
CA ILE A 128 8.50 10.88 14.69
C ILE A 128 9.90 10.76 15.27
N ALA A 129 10.92 10.39 14.45
CA ALA A 129 12.30 10.32 14.92
C ALA A 129 12.82 11.68 15.42
N ALA A 130 12.46 12.78 14.73
CA ALA A 130 12.80 14.12 15.18
C ALA A 130 12.12 14.45 16.52
N ALA A 131 10.82 14.12 16.68
CA ALA A 131 10.11 14.33 17.94
C ALA A 131 10.70 13.52 19.10
N VAL A 132 11.01 12.23 18.85
CA VAL A 132 11.70 11.38 19.83
C VAL A 132 13.10 11.91 20.13
N GLY A 133 13.82 12.41 19.13
CA GLY A 133 15.16 12.96 19.26
C GLY A 133 15.25 14.21 20.14
N LEU A 134 14.15 14.97 20.26
CA LEU A 134 14.05 16.10 21.20
C LEU A 134 13.98 15.64 22.66
N ALA A 135 13.42 14.45 22.91
CA ALA A 135 13.32 13.87 24.25
C ALA A 135 14.51 12.96 24.56
N SER A 136 14.93 12.11 23.60
CA SER A 136 16.03 11.14 23.72
C SER A 136 16.71 10.96 22.36
N PRO A 137 17.86 11.63 22.12
CA PRO A 137 18.66 11.44 20.91
C PRO A 137 19.07 9.98 20.67
N VAL A 138 19.37 9.23 21.74
CA VAL A 138 19.75 7.81 21.61
C VAL A 138 18.58 6.94 21.19
N SER A 139 17.37 7.15 21.74
CA SER A 139 16.18 6.45 21.31
C SER A 139 15.86 6.73 19.83
N ALA A 140 16.00 7.99 19.39
CA ALA A 140 15.85 8.34 17.97
C ALA A 140 16.90 7.65 17.09
N ALA A 141 18.16 7.59 17.55
CA ALA A 141 19.23 6.87 16.83
C ALA A 141 18.93 5.37 16.72
N ILE A 142 18.36 4.74 17.75
CA ILE A 142 17.93 3.34 17.71
C ILE A 142 16.83 3.14 16.64
N LEU A 143 15.81 4.00 16.61
CA LEU A 143 14.75 3.95 15.60
C LEU A 143 15.31 4.08 14.18
N LEU A 144 16.19 5.06 13.94
CA LEU A 144 16.83 5.26 12.65
C LEU A 144 17.79 4.14 12.27
N ALA A 145 18.54 3.58 13.24
CA ALA A 145 19.43 2.46 12.99
C ALA A 145 18.65 1.20 12.56
N THR A 146 17.49 0.94 13.15
CA THR A 146 16.63 -0.19 12.73
C THR A 146 15.99 0.01 11.37
N LEU A 147 15.85 1.26 10.91
CA LEU A 147 15.29 1.59 9.58
C LEU A 147 16.20 1.12 8.44
N VAL A 148 17.53 1.17 8.61
CA VAL A 148 18.49 0.80 7.56
C VAL A 148 18.38 -0.68 7.16
N PRO A 149 18.49 -1.65 8.07
CA PRO A 149 18.35 -3.06 7.72
C PRO A 149 16.91 -3.40 7.31
N PHE A 150 15.91 -2.72 7.86
CA PHE A 150 14.52 -2.82 7.39
C PHE A 150 14.40 -2.44 5.91
N ALA A 151 14.92 -1.27 5.51
CA ALA A 151 14.87 -0.81 4.13
C ALA A 151 15.60 -1.77 3.18
N ALA A 152 16.76 -2.29 3.59
CA ALA A 152 17.49 -3.30 2.83
C ALA A 152 16.68 -4.60 2.68
N GLY A 153 16.08 -5.11 3.76
CA GLY A 153 15.21 -6.28 3.74
C GLY A 153 14.00 -6.11 2.84
N MET A 154 13.35 -4.96 2.89
CA MET A 154 12.21 -4.63 2.02
C MET A 154 12.61 -4.49 0.56
N ALA A 155 13.77 -3.92 0.24
CA ALA A 155 14.28 -3.83 -1.12
C ALA A 155 14.57 -5.22 -1.72
N LEU A 156 15.18 -6.12 -0.94
CA LEU A 156 15.43 -7.51 -1.32
C LEU A 156 14.10 -8.26 -1.56
N ALA A 157 13.17 -8.19 -0.61
CA ALA A 157 11.86 -8.83 -0.73
C ALA A 157 11.08 -8.29 -1.95
N GLY A 158 11.10 -6.98 -2.19
CA GLY A 158 10.45 -6.35 -3.35
C GLY A 158 11.03 -6.83 -4.69
N SER A 159 12.36 -6.96 -4.81
CA SER A 159 13.01 -7.47 -6.01
C SER A 159 12.67 -8.94 -6.29
N MET A 160 12.58 -9.76 -5.26
CA MET A 160 12.15 -11.17 -5.36
C MET A 160 10.68 -11.28 -5.75
N GLY A 161 9.82 -10.42 -5.19
CA GLY A 161 8.38 -10.37 -5.45
C GLY A 161 8.07 -10.06 -6.90
N GLY A 162 8.71 -9.07 -7.50
CA GLY A 162 8.55 -8.72 -8.90
C GLY A 162 8.88 -9.88 -9.84
N LYS A 163 10.00 -10.58 -9.62
CA LYS A 163 10.39 -11.75 -10.40
C LYS A 163 9.42 -12.92 -10.24
N ALA A 164 8.93 -13.15 -9.00
CA ALA A 164 7.97 -14.22 -8.72
C ALA A 164 6.62 -13.95 -9.41
N ALA A 165 6.12 -12.70 -9.36
CA ALA A 165 4.89 -12.28 -10.01
C ALA A 165 4.96 -12.43 -11.54
N GLN A 166 6.07 -12.00 -12.18
CA GLN A 166 6.26 -12.19 -13.62
C GLN A 166 6.23 -13.67 -14.03
N ARG A 167 6.88 -14.55 -13.26
CA ARG A 167 6.87 -15.98 -13.51
C ARG A 167 5.48 -16.59 -13.35
N GLN A 168 4.71 -16.15 -12.36
CA GLN A 168 3.33 -16.56 -12.16
C GLN A 168 2.45 -16.14 -13.34
N MET A 169 2.52 -14.89 -13.79
CA MET A 169 1.76 -14.40 -14.94
C MET A 169 2.08 -15.15 -16.22
N ALA A 170 3.37 -15.47 -16.45
CA ALA A 170 3.78 -16.28 -17.59
C ALA A 170 3.21 -17.73 -17.50
N ALA A 171 3.13 -18.32 -16.30
CA ALA A 171 2.54 -19.64 -16.12
C ALA A 171 1.02 -19.62 -16.35
N LEU A 172 0.32 -18.60 -15.83
CA LEU A 172 -1.11 -18.40 -16.08
C LEU A 172 -1.42 -18.23 -17.56
N GLY A 173 -0.61 -17.43 -18.28
CA GLY A 173 -0.78 -17.23 -19.72
C GLY A 173 -0.60 -18.55 -20.51
N ARG A 174 0.41 -19.37 -20.15
CA ARG A 174 0.59 -20.68 -20.76
C ARG A 174 -0.56 -21.64 -20.48
N GLN A 175 -1.04 -21.69 -19.22
CA GLN A 175 -2.18 -22.54 -18.83
C GLN A 175 -3.45 -22.12 -19.59
N SER A 176 -3.76 -20.84 -19.64
CA SER A 176 -4.94 -20.31 -20.35
C SER A 176 -4.86 -20.60 -21.84
N GLY A 177 -3.68 -20.42 -22.47
CA GLY A 177 -3.46 -20.75 -23.88
C GLY A 177 -3.65 -22.24 -24.16
N LEU A 178 -3.06 -23.10 -23.32
CA LEU A 178 -3.19 -24.55 -23.43
C LEU A 178 -4.65 -24.99 -23.27
N PHE A 179 -5.37 -24.43 -22.30
CA PHE A 179 -6.78 -24.74 -22.08
C PHE A 179 -7.65 -24.34 -23.26
N ALA A 180 -7.49 -23.14 -23.79
CA ALA A 180 -8.24 -22.64 -24.95
C ALA A 180 -7.95 -23.49 -26.20
N ASP A 181 -6.69 -23.86 -26.43
CA ASP A 181 -6.32 -24.74 -27.56
C ASP A 181 -6.96 -26.13 -27.44
N ARG A 182 -6.93 -26.74 -26.26
CA ARG A 182 -7.52 -28.09 -26.04
C ARG A 182 -9.04 -28.04 -26.12
N LEU A 183 -9.68 -26.99 -25.66
CA LEU A 183 -11.14 -26.80 -25.77
C LEU A 183 -11.55 -26.69 -27.24
N ARG A 184 -10.80 -25.91 -28.02
CA ARG A 184 -11.06 -25.75 -29.48
C ARG A 184 -10.92 -27.06 -30.23
N ASN A 185 -9.98 -27.91 -29.84
CA ASN A 185 -9.71 -29.20 -30.50
C ASN A 185 -10.40 -30.41 -29.82
N LEU A 186 -11.38 -30.15 -28.94
CA LEU A 186 -12.06 -31.20 -28.17
C LEU A 186 -12.67 -32.33 -29.00
N PRO A 187 -13.31 -32.08 -30.18
CA PRO A 187 -13.83 -33.15 -31.03
C PRO A 187 -12.73 -34.08 -31.50
N MET A 188 -11.55 -33.57 -31.87
CA MET A 188 -10.40 -34.32 -32.33
C MET A 188 -9.78 -35.14 -31.18
N ILE A 189 -9.65 -34.59 -29.99
CA ILE A 189 -9.15 -35.25 -28.78
C ILE A 189 -10.02 -36.46 -28.45
N ARG A 190 -11.36 -36.36 -28.61
CA ARG A 190 -12.30 -37.47 -28.41
C ARG A 190 -12.17 -38.53 -29.50
N ALA A 191 -12.06 -38.13 -30.76
CA ALA A 191 -11.95 -39.04 -31.89
C ALA A 191 -10.71 -39.92 -31.79
N PHE A 192 -9.59 -39.38 -31.28
CA PHE A 192 -8.32 -40.14 -31.11
C PHE A 192 -8.15 -40.77 -29.72
N GLY A 193 -9.13 -40.73 -28.84
CA GLY A 193 -9.04 -41.29 -27.48
C GLY A 193 -7.95 -40.68 -26.62
N ALA A 194 -7.59 -39.39 -26.86
CA ALA A 194 -6.44 -38.74 -26.22
C ALA A 194 -6.78 -37.97 -24.93
N GLN A 195 -8.00 -38.18 -24.36
CA GLN A 195 -8.51 -37.47 -23.21
C GLN A 195 -7.59 -37.50 -22.00
N ASP A 196 -7.10 -38.70 -21.63
CA ASP A 196 -6.23 -38.90 -20.47
C ASP A 196 -4.86 -38.20 -20.62
N ARG A 197 -4.33 -38.14 -21.84
CA ARG A 197 -3.08 -37.45 -22.13
C ARG A 197 -3.25 -35.95 -21.94
N VAL A 198 -4.34 -35.42 -22.48
CA VAL A 198 -4.68 -33.96 -22.37
C VAL A 198 -4.99 -33.59 -20.93
N ALA A 199 -5.71 -34.45 -20.19
CA ALA A 199 -5.99 -34.20 -18.76
C ALA A 199 -4.69 -34.11 -17.96
N ARG A 200 -3.74 -35.03 -18.16
CA ARG A 200 -2.43 -34.96 -17.49
C ARG A 200 -1.64 -33.68 -17.84
N GLN A 201 -1.68 -33.25 -19.10
CA GLN A 201 -1.01 -31.99 -19.50
C GLN A 201 -1.63 -30.77 -18.82
N LEU A 202 -2.96 -30.69 -18.73
CA LEU A 202 -3.66 -29.63 -18.03
C LEU A 202 -3.38 -29.66 -16.52
N GLU A 203 -3.35 -30.84 -15.93
CA GLU A 203 -3.00 -31.03 -14.52
C GLU A 203 -1.59 -30.52 -14.21
N GLN A 204 -0.61 -30.87 -15.06
CA GLN A 204 0.77 -30.38 -14.92
C GLN A 204 0.85 -28.85 -15.02
N ALA A 205 0.15 -28.24 -16.00
CA ALA A 205 0.09 -26.79 -16.14
C ALA A 205 -0.57 -26.12 -14.93
N THR A 206 -1.60 -26.74 -14.36
CA THR A 206 -2.27 -26.25 -13.14
C THR A 206 -1.36 -26.35 -11.92
N ARG A 207 -0.61 -27.43 -11.79
CA ARG A 207 0.40 -27.57 -10.72
C ARG A 207 1.52 -26.51 -10.82
N ASP A 208 2.04 -26.24 -12.04
CA ASP A 208 3.05 -25.18 -12.24
C ASP A 208 2.50 -23.81 -11.79
N VAL A 209 1.26 -23.48 -12.14
CA VAL A 209 0.62 -22.24 -11.67
C VAL A 209 0.48 -22.22 -10.15
N ALA A 210 0.06 -23.31 -9.53
CA ALA A 210 -0.06 -23.39 -8.07
C ALA A 210 1.29 -23.19 -7.38
N GLU A 211 2.37 -23.81 -7.85
CA GLU A 211 3.72 -23.63 -7.31
C GLU A 211 4.22 -22.19 -7.46
N ARG A 212 3.96 -21.54 -8.61
CA ARG A 212 4.32 -20.12 -8.83
C ARG A 212 3.51 -19.20 -7.92
N THR A 213 2.23 -19.49 -7.73
CA THR A 213 1.37 -18.74 -6.79
C THR A 213 1.89 -18.86 -5.36
N LEU A 214 2.25 -20.07 -4.91
CA LEU A 214 2.88 -20.27 -3.60
C LEU A 214 4.20 -19.50 -3.48
N SER A 215 5.01 -19.41 -4.55
CA SER A 215 6.24 -18.61 -4.54
C SER A 215 5.97 -17.13 -4.33
N VAL A 216 4.94 -16.56 -4.99
CA VAL A 216 4.52 -15.16 -4.76
C VAL A 216 4.05 -14.95 -3.32
N LEU A 217 3.22 -15.86 -2.80
CA LEU A 217 2.75 -15.79 -1.42
C LEU A 217 3.89 -15.86 -0.41
N ARG A 218 4.88 -16.73 -0.61
CA ARG A 218 6.07 -16.80 0.26
C ARG A 218 6.80 -15.47 0.35
N VAL A 219 6.98 -14.78 -0.78
CA VAL A 219 7.63 -13.47 -0.78
C VAL A 219 6.77 -12.40 -0.10
N ALA A 220 5.45 -12.44 -0.29
CA ALA A 220 4.53 -11.54 0.39
C ALA A 220 4.58 -11.73 1.92
N PHE A 221 4.56 -12.98 2.39
CA PHE A 221 4.72 -13.30 3.82
C PHE A 221 6.09 -12.88 4.36
N LEU A 222 7.16 -13.09 3.58
CA LEU A 222 8.51 -12.67 3.98
C LEU A 222 8.59 -11.14 4.14
N SER A 223 7.99 -10.38 3.21
CA SER A 223 7.93 -8.92 3.31
C SER A 223 7.18 -8.46 4.57
N GLY A 224 6.04 -9.10 4.87
CA GLY A 224 5.29 -8.84 6.11
C GLY A 224 6.09 -9.20 7.36
N ALA A 225 6.76 -10.35 7.36
CA ALA A 225 7.58 -10.79 8.49
C ALA A 225 8.77 -9.84 8.75
N VAL A 226 9.45 -9.37 7.71
CA VAL A 226 10.52 -8.36 7.83
C VAL A 226 9.99 -7.08 8.47
N LEU A 227 8.85 -6.59 8.00
CA LEU A 227 8.23 -5.38 8.55
C LEU A 227 7.89 -5.53 10.04
N GLU A 228 7.20 -6.64 10.41
CA GLU A 228 6.80 -6.88 11.80
C GLU A 228 8.00 -7.14 12.70
N PHE A 229 9.01 -7.85 12.21
CA PHE A 229 10.23 -8.10 12.96
C PHE A 229 10.96 -6.80 13.34
N PHE A 230 11.22 -5.91 12.37
CA PHE A 230 11.91 -4.66 12.65
C PHE A 230 11.07 -3.68 13.46
N ALA A 231 9.75 -3.68 13.26
CA ALA A 231 8.84 -2.89 14.09
C ALA A 231 8.86 -3.35 15.55
N ALA A 232 8.78 -4.65 15.81
CA ALA A 232 8.88 -5.20 17.16
C ALA A 232 10.28 -5.00 17.77
N LEU A 233 11.32 -5.22 16.96
CA LEU A 233 12.71 -5.04 17.40
C LEU A 233 12.98 -3.59 17.83
N SER A 234 12.50 -2.60 17.06
CA SER A 234 12.70 -1.19 17.39
C SER A 234 12.02 -0.81 18.71
N VAL A 235 10.77 -1.26 18.92
CA VAL A 235 10.06 -1.04 20.18
C VAL A 235 10.80 -1.71 21.35
N ALA A 236 11.24 -2.96 21.18
CA ALA A 236 11.97 -3.68 22.20
C ALA A 236 13.31 -3.00 22.56
N LEU A 237 14.08 -2.56 21.56
CA LEU A 237 15.35 -1.86 21.79
C LEU A 237 15.16 -0.53 22.52
N VAL A 238 14.16 0.27 22.12
CA VAL A 238 13.82 1.52 22.83
C VAL A 238 13.37 1.22 24.26
N ALA A 239 12.53 0.20 24.47
CA ALA A 239 12.07 -0.18 25.82
C ALA A 239 13.22 -0.64 26.72
N VAL A 240 14.11 -1.48 26.19
CA VAL A 240 15.30 -1.95 26.92
C VAL A 240 16.21 -0.77 27.24
N TYR A 241 16.50 0.08 26.25
CA TYR A 241 17.34 1.26 26.46
C TYR A 241 16.75 2.19 27.54
N CYS A 242 15.48 2.59 27.42
CA CYS A 242 14.82 3.44 28.40
C CYS A 242 14.78 2.81 29.80
N GLY A 243 14.45 1.51 29.89
CA GLY A 243 14.40 0.78 31.16
C GLY A 243 15.76 0.71 31.86
N PHE A 244 16.81 0.31 31.15
CA PHE A 244 18.17 0.23 31.71
C PHE A 244 18.70 1.62 32.06
N HIS A 245 18.39 2.65 31.27
CA HIS A 245 18.79 4.02 31.58
C HIS A 245 18.17 4.53 32.88
N LEU A 246 16.85 4.36 33.04
CA LEU A 246 16.12 4.79 34.26
C LEU A 246 16.57 4.05 35.51
N LEU A 247 16.98 2.78 35.37
CA LEU A 247 17.51 1.99 36.48
C LEU A 247 18.99 2.24 36.76
N GLY A 248 19.68 3.03 35.92
CA GLY A 248 21.15 3.26 36.06
C GLY A 248 21.99 2.03 35.77
N LEU A 249 21.48 1.05 35.02
CA LEU A 249 22.10 -0.24 34.72
C LEU A 249 22.80 -0.29 33.37
N LEU A 250 22.95 0.85 32.68
CA LEU A 250 23.64 0.89 31.39
C LEU A 250 25.14 0.56 31.56
N PRO A 251 25.71 -0.37 30.76
CA PRO A 251 27.09 -0.79 30.86
C PRO A 251 28.10 0.23 30.27
N PHE A 252 27.60 1.32 29.69
CA PHE A 252 28.38 2.38 29.03
C PHE A 252 27.86 3.77 29.42
N PRO A 253 28.72 4.79 29.48
CA PRO A 253 28.26 6.15 29.72
C PRO A 253 27.48 6.69 28.55
N VAL A 254 26.31 7.29 28.80
CA VAL A 254 25.46 7.92 27.80
C VAL A 254 25.41 9.42 28.03
N PRO A 255 25.50 10.26 26.99
CA PRO A 255 25.59 11.72 27.15
C PRO A 255 24.27 12.38 27.53
N GLU A 256 23.17 11.62 27.70
CA GLU A 256 21.85 12.15 28.06
C GLU A 256 21.43 11.70 29.47
N ARG A 257 20.53 12.49 30.07
CA ARG A 257 19.81 12.13 31.29
C ARG A 257 18.33 12.00 30.96
N LEU A 258 17.84 10.80 30.98
CA LEU A 258 16.47 10.46 30.61
C LEU A 258 15.56 10.51 31.84
N THR A 259 14.53 11.33 31.80
CA THR A 259 13.47 11.32 32.81
C THR A 259 12.42 10.25 32.48
N LEU A 260 11.58 9.88 33.45
CA LEU A 260 10.48 8.93 33.23
C LEU A 260 9.52 9.42 32.14
N SER A 261 9.25 10.72 32.09
CA SER A 261 8.39 11.33 31.08
C SER A 261 8.96 11.16 29.65
N GLU A 262 10.24 11.47 29.48
CA GLU A 262 10.91 11.34 28.18
C GLU A 262 11.02 9.88 27.73
N ALA A 263 11.28 8.97 28.64
CA ALA A 263 11.29 7.53 28.37
C ALA A 263 9.93 7.03 27.91
N LEU A 264 8.86 7.40 28.62
CA LEU A 264 7.49 7.03 28.26
C LEU A 264 7.04 7.65 26.93
N PHE A 265 7.44 8.90 26.67
CA PHE A 265 7.17 9.57 25.40
C PHE A 265 7.84 8.84 24.23
N ALA A 266 9.13 8.51 24.35
CA ALA A 266 9.86 7.77 23.33
C ALA A 266 9.26 6.37 23.10
N LEU A 267 8.90 5.67 24.18
CA LEU A 267 8.29 4.34 24.11
C LEU A 267 6.90 4.37 23.48
N ALA A 268 6.07 5.39 23.77
CA ALA A 268 4.74 5.55 23.17
C ALA A 268 4.80 5.85 21.67
N LEU A 269 5.85 6.56 21.20
CA LEU A 269 6.06 6.87 19.79
C LEU A 269 6.76 5.76 19.00
N ALA A 270 7.48 4.86 19.64
CA ALA A 270 8.21 3.79 18.96
C ALA A 270 7.35 2.93 18.02
N PRO A 271 6.12 2.47 18.37
CA PRO A 271 5.25 1.76 17.45
C PRO A 271 4.71 2.65 16.31
N GLU A 272 4.53 3.94 16.54
CA GLU A 272 4.04 4.89 15.53
C GLU A 272 5.09 5.12 14.41
N PHE A 273 6.38 4.88 14.68
CA PHE A 273 7.45 5.05 13.71
C PHE A 273 7.31 4.14 12.49
N TYR A 274 6.88 2.89 12.68
CA TYR A 274 6.68 1.93 11.58
C TYR A 274 5.25 1.90 11.03
N LEU A 275 4.28 2.56 11.67
CA LEU A 275 2.87 2.54 11.27
C LEU A 275 2.62 3.03 9.83
N PRO A 276 3.24 4.12 9.34
CA PRO A 276 3.07 4.57 7.94
C PRO A 276 3.58 3.54 6.92
N MET A 277 4.63 2.80 7.25
CA MET A 277 5.17 1.74 6.40
C MET A 277 4.25 0.52 6.36
N ARG A 278 3.63 0.15 7.48
CA ARG A 278 2.58 -0.89 7.53
C ARG A 278 1.38 -0.53 6.66
N ARG A 279 0.92 0.73 6.75
CA ARG A 279 -0.18 1.24 5.91
C ARG A 279 0.19 1.21 4.43
N LEU A 280 1.41 1.59 4.06
CA LEU A 280 1.91 1.52 2.68
C LEU A 280 1.99 0.07 2.19
N ALA A 281 2.48 -0.85 3.01
CA ALA A 281 2.55 -2.27 2.67
C ALA A 281 1.16 -2.86 2.41
N ALA A 282 0.16 -2.50 3.22
CA ALA A 282 -1.23 -2.90 3.02
C ALA A 282 -1.82 -2.35 1.69
N ALA A 283 -1.42 -1.14 1.27
CA ALA A 283 -1.86 -0.53 0.02
C ALA A 283 -1.04 -0.98 -1.22
N TYR A 284 -0.10 -1.91 -1.08
CA TYR A 284 0.76 -2.33 -2.20
C TYR A 284 -0.01 -3.07 -3.30
N HIS A 285 -1.06 -3.80 -2.94
CA HIS A 285 -1.94 -4.44 -3.92
C HIS A 285 -2.66 -3.40 -4.81
N ASP A 286 -3.12 -2.30 -4.22
CA ASP A 286 -3.71 -1.17 -4.95
C ASP A 286 -2.75 -0.56 -5.96
N LYS A 287 -1.44 -0.52 -5.63
CA LYS A 287 -0.39 -0.11 -6.57
C LYS A 287 -0.34 -1.02 -7.79
N GLN A 288 -0.31 -2.35 -7.57
CA GLN A 288 -0.19 -3.32 -8.65
C GLN A 288 -1.40 -3.27 -9.60
N LEU A 289 -2.61 -3.20 -9.05
CA LEU A 289 -3.84 -3.06 -9.83
C LEU A 289 -3.83 -1.75 -10.64
N GLY A 290 -3.50 -0.62 -10.00
CA GLY A 290 -3.48 0.67 -10.65
C GLY A 290 -2.42 0.80 -11.75
N GLU A 291 -1.21 0.23 -11.57
CA GLU A 291 -0.17 0.22 -12.60
C GLU A 291 -0.59 -0.62 -13.81
N ALA A 292 -1.12 -1.82 -13.59
CA ALA A 292 -1.63 -2.69 -14.65
C ALA A 292 -2.82 -2.04 -15.39
N ALA A 293 -3.73 -1.40 -14.65
CA ALA A 293 -4.84 -0.66 -15.22
C ALA A 293 -4.38 0.50 -16.10
N ARG A 294 -3.41 1.29 -15.64
CA ARG A 294 -2.84 2.40 -16.43
C ARG A 294 -2.24 1.92 -17.75
N GLU A 295 -1.42 0.87 -17.71
CA GLU A 295 -0.81 0.30 -18.92
C GLU A 295 -1.89 -0.11 -19.94
N ARG A 296 -2.93 -0.79 -19.48
CA ARG A 296 -4.05 -1.20 -20.33
C ARG A 296 -4.84 -0.01 -20.88
N LEU A 297 -5.14 0.99 -20.05
CA LEU A 297 -5.87 2.20 -20.47
C LEU A 297 -5.07 3.03 -21.46
N PHE A 298 -3.73 3.13 -21.31
CA PHE A 298 -2.88 3.78 -22.31
C PHE A 298 -2.92 3.04 -23.66
N ALA A 299 -2.88 1.70 -23.64
CA ALA A 299 -3.00 0.91 -24.86
C ALA A 299 -4.37 1.12 -25.54
N LEU A 300 -5.44 1.22 -24.74
CA LEU A 300 -6.78 1.50 -25.25
C LEU A 300 -6.92 2.93 -25.81
N ALA A 301 -6.34 3.92 -25.15
CA ALA A 301 -6.40 5.32 -25.60
C ALA A 301 -5.48 5.63 -26.82
N GLY A 302 -4.33 4.95 -26.92
CA GLY A 302 -3.30 5.23 -27.91
C GLY A 302 -3.53 4.64 -29.30
N THR A 303 -4.49 3.76 -29.49
CA THR A 303 -4.79 3.10 -30.79
C THR A 303 -5.80 3.86 -31.66
N THR A 304 -6.01 5.14 -31.42
CA THR A 304 -6.84 5.99 -32.31
C THR A 304 -6.07 6.36 -33.58
N THR A 305 -6.02 5.46 -34.55
CA THR A 305 -5.99 5.85 -35.95
C THR A 305 -7.36 6.45 -36.25
N THR A 306 -7.44 7.75 -36.38
CA THR A 306 -8.66 8.40 -36.89
C THR A 306 -8.91 7.80 -38.28
N PRO A 307 -10.00 7.08 -38.51
CA PRO A 307 -10.30 6.65 -39.87
C PRO A 307 -10.36 7.90 -40.73
N ALA A 308 -9.73 7.85 -41.90
CA ALA A 308 -9.87 8.95 -42.86
C ALA A 308 -11.36 9.22 -43.05
N PRO A 309 -11.79 10.48 -43.07
CA PRO A 309 -13.21 10.80 -43.30
C PRO A 309 -13.65 10.15 -44.62
N ILE A 310 -14.64 9.29 -44.55
CA ILE A 310 -15.26 8.70 -45.74
C ILE A 310 -15.99 9.86 -46.42
N VAL A 311 -15.37 10.40 -47.46
CA VAL A 311 -16.03 11.38 -48.33
C VAL A 311 -17.00 10.58 -49.20
N LEU A 312 -18.28 10.69 -48.92
CA LEU A 312 -19.33 10.11 -49.77
C LEU A 312 -19.61 11.09 -50.90
N ASP A 313 -19.36 10.70 -52.12
CA ASP A 313 -19.71 11.49 -53.33
C ASP A 313 -21.22 11.71 -53.51
N ARG A 314 -22.04 10.94 -52.81
CA ARG A 314 -23.49 11.07 -52.78
C ARG A 314 -24.04 10.78 -51.40
N PRO A 315 -25.14 11.43 -50.99
CA PRO A 315 -25.77 11.12 -49.70
C PRO A 315 -26.23 9.65 -49.68
N PRO A 316 -26.05 8.94 -48.53
CA PRO A 316 -26.45 7.53 -48.42
C PRO A 316 -28.00 7.40 -48.56
N VAL A 317 -28.43 6.51 -49.44
CA VAL A 317 -29.86 6.16 -49.55
C VAL A 317 -30.17 5.12 -48.47
N ILE A 318 -30.86 5.55 -47.41
CA ILE A 318 -31.38 4.65 -46.38
C ILE A 318 -32.69 4.06 -46.92
N ARG A 319 -32.68 2.77 -47.27
CA ARG A 319 -33.95 2.03 -47.53
C ARG A 319 -34.43 1.52 -46.17
N ALA A 320 -35.58 2.00 -45.75
CA ALA A 320 -36.31 1.54 -44.58
C ALA A 320 -36.91 0.16 -44.80
#